data_5723ebae63c69b2c88a84f222abd2d4a
#
_entry.id   5723ebae63c69b2c88a84f222abd2d4a
#
_cell.length_a   1.000
_cell.length_b   1.000
_cell.length_c   1.000
_cell.angle_alpha   90.00
_cell.angle_beta   90.00
_cell.angle_gamma   90.00
#
_symmetry.space_group_name_H-M   'P 1'
#
loop_
_entity.id
_entity.type
_entity.pdbx_description
1 polymer ?
#
loop_
_entity_poly.entity_id
_entity_poly.type
_entity_poly.pdbx_seq_one_letter_code
_entity_poly.pdbx_strand_id
1 'polypeptide(L)'
;MKYFSSFISNYDFNSLLDVGCGKGLLFDNIAGSDESKLLVGVDLIKNRKKNYHHVVASAIRLPFKNDVFSLVTAISLIEHIPKAERKMFYKEVKRVLRRKGIFAIQLPNRYFIIESHTYIPFFGFLPSSMHSFAYRGGYTAVPSLKSVIHFLKEYGFKIRGIKKYEAPFLPFGYFLGKIGLFRLFPMGYIICARVTEQRVIESTKAS
;
A
#
# COMPACT_ATOMS: atom_id res chain seq x y z
N MET A 1 11.90 2.38 3.50
CA MET A 1 11.55 0.97 3.79
C MET A 1 11.62 0.66 5.29
N LYS A 2 12.71 0.93 6.00
CA LYS A 2 12.85 0.70 7.46
C LYS A 2 11.68 1.22 8.30
N TYR A 3 11.18 2.40 7.95
CA TYR A 3 10.04 3.02 8.65
C TYR A 3 8.73 2.23 8.49
N PHE A 4 8.48 1.67 7.30
CA PHE A 4 7.30 0.86 7.05
C PHE A 4 7.43 -0.52 7.72
N SER A 5 8.58 -1.17 7.64
CA SER A 5 8.81 -2.46 8.31
C SER A 5 8.65 -2.34 9.83
N SER A 6 9.21 -1.29 10.45
CA SER A 6 9.00 -1.00 11.88
C SER A 6 7.51 -0.73 12.22
N PHE A 7 6.75 -0.16 11.29
CA PHE A 7 5.33 0.06 11.52
C PHE A 7 4.54 -1.26 11.49
N ILE A 8 4.81 -2.15 10.54
CA ILE A 8 4.11 -3.43 10.44
C ILE A 8 4.54 -4.46 11.49
N SER A 9 5.77 -4.38 12.03
CA SER A 9 6.24 -5.26 13.11
C SER A 9 5.48 -5.07 14.43
N ASN A 10 4.70 -3.99 14.59
CA ASN A 10 3.77 -3.84 15.71
C ASN A 10 2.52 -4.74 15.59
N TYR A 11 2.38 -5.46 14.49
CA TYR A 11 1.24 -6.35 14.26
C TYR A 11 1.73 -7.80 14.27
N ASP A 12 1.02 -8.63 15.00
CA ASP A 12 1.25 -10.06 14.97
C ASP A 12 0.72 -10.66 13.67
N PHE A 13 1.61 -11.36 12.92
CA PHE A 13 1.25 -12.05 11.68
C PHE A 13 2.10 -13.30 11.48
N ASN A 14 1.50 -14.34 10.96
CA ASN A 14 2.17 -15.59 10.57
C ASN A 14 2.28 -15.76 9.04
N SER A 15 1.57 -14.95 8.28
CA SER A 15 1.61 -14.97 6.81
C SER A 15 1.48 -13.54 6.26
N LEU A 16 2.44 -13.16 5.42
CA LEU A 16 2.53 -11.85 4.78
C LEU A 16 2.50 -12.00 3.27
N LEU A 17 1.65 -11.25 2.61
CA LEU A 17 1.68 -11.01 1.18
C LEU A 17 2.05 -9.55 0.90
N ASP A 18 3.16 -9.32 0.18
CA ASP A 18 3.51 -8.00 -0.34
C ASP A 18 3.12 -7.91 -1.81
N VAL A 19 2.11 -7.10 -2.12
CA VAL A 19 1.59 -6.90 -3.48
C VAL A 19 2.32 -5.73 -4.12
N GLY A 20 2.94 -5.97 -5.30
CA GLY A 20 3.86 -5.04 -5.93
C GLY A 20 5.21 -5.01 -5.19
N CYS A 21 5.73 -6.17 -4.84
CA CYS A 21 6.92 -6.32 -3.99
C CYS A 21 8.22 -5.80 -4.62
N GLY A 22 8.25 -5.57 -5.94
CA GLY A 22 9.41 -5.07 -6.66
C GLY A 22 10.67 -5.89 -6.37
N LYS A 23 11.71 -5.23 -5.86
CA LYS A 23 12.98 -5.86 -5.49
C LYS A 23 12.93 -6.63 -4.15
N GLY A 24 11.78 -6.72 -3.48
CA GLY A 24 11.62 -7.41 -2.21
C GLY A 24 12.28 -6.72 -1.01
N LEU A 25 12.41 -5.39 -1.06
CA LEU A 25 13.07 -4.61 0.01
C LEU A 25 12.34 -4.68 1.35
N LEU A 26 11.04 -4.97 1.35
CA LEU A 26 10.30 -5.17 2.59
C LEU A 26 10.82 -6.42 3.31
N PHE A 27 10.99 -7.51 2.57
CA PHE A 27 11.45 -8.79 3.12
C PHE A 27 12.87 -8.72 3.69
N ASP A 28 13.77 -7.92 3.09
CA ASP A 28 15.11 -7.70 3.62
C ASP A 28 15.11 -7.08 5.04
N ASN A 29 14.05 -6.38 5.39
CA ASN A 29 13.92 -5.70 6.69
C ASN A 29 13.14 -6.50 7.74
N ILE A 30 12.47 -7.59 7.34
CA ILE A 30 11.68 -8.44 8.23
C ILE A 30 12.14 -9.90 8.20
N ALA A 31 12.89 -10.33 7.18
CA ALA A 31 13.50 -11.65 7.11
C ALA A 31 14.61 -11.78 8.16
N GLY A 32 14.53 -12.78 8.99
CA GLY A 32 15.51 -13.06 10.06
C GLY A 32 14.92 -13.04 11.48
N SER A 33 13.68 -12.57 11.65
CA SER A 33 13.03 -12.58 12.96
C SER A 33 12.27 -13.87 13.28
N ASP A 34 11.87 -14.65 12.25
CA ASP A 34 11.08 -15.87 12.48
C ASP A 34 10.91 -16.66 11.17
N GLU A 35 11.62 -17.79 11.05
CA GLU A 35 11.57 -18.68 9.89
C GLU A 35 10.21 -19.40 9.73
N SER A 36 9.36 -19.40 10.76
CA SER A 36 8.03 -20.00 10.70
C SER A 36 7.03 -19.19 9.90
N LYS A 37 7.35 -17.93 9.55
CA LYS A 37 6.45 -17.03 8.82
C LYS A 37 6.42 -17.32 7.32
N LEU A 38 5.23 -17.44 6.76
CA LEU A 38 5.02 -17.50 5.33
C LEU A 38 5.17 -16.09 4.73
N LEU A 39 6.24 -15.85 3.98
CA LEU A 39 6.51 -14.58 3.30
C LEU A 39 6.34 -14.76 1.79
N VAL A 40 5.40 -14.03 1.19
CA VAL A 40 5.07 -14.11 -0.23
C VAL A 40 5.09 -12.71 -0.84
N GLY A 41 5.77 -12.56 -1.99
CA GLY A 41 5.76 -11.34 -2.77
C GLY A 41 5.13 -11.58 -4.15
N VAL A 42 4.28 -10.66 -4.59
CA VAL A 42 3.69 -10.65 -5.93
C VAL A 42 4.14 -9.41 -6.69
N ASP A 43 4.59 -9.61 -7.92
CA ASP A 43 4.91 -8.52 -8.85
C ASP A 43 4.69 -8.99 -10.29
N LEU A 44 4.57 -8.08 -11.25
CA LEU A 44 4.51 -8.38 -12.68
C LEU A 44 5.90 -8.80 -13.22
N ILE A 45 6.96 -8.37 -12.54
CA ILE A 45 8.35 -8.63 -12.94
C ILE A 45 8.93 -9.71 -12.03
N LYS A 46 9.54 -10.74 -12.63
CA LYS A 46 10.19 -11.83 -11.91
C LYS A 46 11.37 -11.32 -11.08
N ASN A 47 11.39 -11.67 -9.79
CA ASN A 47 12.50 -11.43 -8.89
C ASN A 47 13.19 -12.76 -8.52
N ARG A 48 14.53 -12.75 -8.40
CA ARG A 48 15.35 -13.94 -8.09
C ARG A 48 15.80 -14.03 -6.62
N LYS A 49 15.31 -13.16 -5.75
CA LYS A 49 15.61 -13.23 -4.31
C LYS A 49 15.05 -14.52 -3.71
N LYS A 50 15.73 -15.04 -2.68
CA LYS A 50 15.42 -16.34 -2.06
C LYS A 50 14.87 -16.26 -0.64
N ASN A 51 14.81 -15.08 -0.05
CA ASN A 51 14.33 -14.87 1.33
C ASN A 51 12.80 -14.78 1.47
N TYR A 52 12.06 -15.02 0.39
CA TYR A 52 10.59 -15.09 0.34
C TYR A 52 10.13 -15.84 -0.91
N HIS A 53 8.87 -16.27 -0.93
CA HIS A 53 8.26 -16.88 -2.12
C HIS A 53 7.82 -15.80 -3.09
N HIS A 54 8.41 -15.75 -4.29
CA HIS A 54 8.03 -14.79 -5.31
C HIS A 54 7.06 -15.42 -6.34
N VAL A 55 5.96 -14.73 -6.62
CA VAL A 55 4.94 -15.14 -7.60
C VAL A 55 4.77 -14.01 -8.62
N VAL A 56 4.84 -14.36 -9.90
CA VAL A 56 4.59 -13.42 -11.00
C VAL A 56 3.08 -13.38 -11.26
N ALA A 57 2.43 -12.29 -10.89
CA ALA A 57 0.99 -12.12 -11.08
C ALA A 57 0.56 -10.65 -11.00
N SER A 58 -0.65 -10.36 -11.48
CA SER A 58 -1.25 -9.03 -11.38
C SER A 58 -1.89 -8.82 -10.01
N ALA A 59 -1.75 -7.59 -9.48
CA ALA A 59 -2.36 -7.17 -8.23
C ALA A 59 -3.91 -7.21 -8.24
N ILE A 60 -4.51 -7.15 -9.44
CA ILE A 60 -5.97 -7.22 -9.63
C ILE A 60 -6.50 -8.63 -9.83
N ARG A 61 -5.61 -9.64 -9.86
CA ARG A 61 -5.94 -11.06 -9.99
C ARG A 61 -4.88 -11.90 -9.28
N LEU A 62 -5.02 -12.03 -7.97
CA LEU A 62 -4.05 -12.73 -7.12
C LEU A 62 -4.27 -14.26 -7.20
N PRO A 63 -3.22 -15.07 -7.46
CA PRO A 63 -3.34 -16.52 -7.66
C PRO A 63 -3.38 -17.29 -6.32
N PHE A 64 -4.08 -16.78 -5.33
CA PHE A 64 -4.19 -17.39 -4.01
C PHE A 64 -5.64 -17.72 -3.70
N LYS A 65 -5.85 -18.70 -2.81
CA LYS A 65 -7.17 -19.02 -2.23
C LYS A 65 -7.65 -17.86 -1.34
N ASN A 66 -8.92 -17.90 -0.98
CA ASN A 66 -9.49 -16.98 0.01
C ASN A 66 -8.87 -17.22 1.39
N ASP A 67 -8.80 -16.18 2.22
CA ASP A 67 -8.46 -16.28 3.65
C ASP A 67 -7.08 -16.90 3.94
N VAL A 68 -6.06 -16.61 3.11
CA VAL A 68 -4.70 -17.17 3.27
C VAL A 68 -3.82 -16.31 4.16
N PHE A 69 -3.86 -14.98 3.99
CA PHE A 69 -2.88 -14.09 4.59
C PHE A 69 -3.41 -13.35 5.82
N SER A 70 -2.62 -13.30 6.88
CA SER A 70 -2.93 -12.49 8.08
C SER A 70 -2.55 -11.02 7.90
N LEU A 71 -1.55 -10.75 7.06
CA LEU A 71 -1.13 -9.40 6.69
C LEU A 71 -0.94 -9.31 5.17
N VAL A 72 -1.50 -8.27 4.56
CA VAL A 72 -1.24 -7.88 3.17
C VAL A 72 -0.67 -6.48 3.17
N THR A 73 0.38 -6.26 2.39
CA THR A 73 1.01 -4.94 2.21
C THR A 73 0.93 -4.49 0.74
N ALA A 74 0.87 -3.18 0.53
CA ALA A 74 1.00 -2.55 -0.77
C ALA A 74 1.78 -1.25 -0.60
N ILE A 75 3.01 -1.22 -1.09
CA ILE A 75 3.94 -0.11 -0.89
C ILE A 75 4.17 0.59 -2.22
N SER A 76 3.74 1.84 -2.34
CA SER A 76 3.85 2.64 -3.58
C SER A 76 3.36 1.88 -4.81
N LEU A 77 2.21 1.21 -4.68
CA LEU A 77 1.63 0.37 -5.73
C LEU A 77 0.38 1.01 -6.35
N ILE A 78 -0.51 1.59 -5.53
CA ILE A 78 -1.87 1.98 -5.98
C ILE A 78 -1.81 3.05 -7.08
N GLU A 79 -0.79 3.89 -7.06
CA GLU A 79 -0.53 4.90 -8.08
C GLU A 79 -0.22 4.31 -9.46
N HIS A 80 0.24 3.05 -9.51
CA HIS A 80 0.53 2.31 -10.74
C HIS A 80 -0.67 1.49 -11.24
N ILE A 81 -1.72 1.35 -10.42
CA ILE A 81 -2.94 0.64 -10.83
C ILE A 81 -3.90 1.62 -11.54
N PRO A 82 -4.34 1.33 -12.77
CA PRO A 82 -5.32 2.14 -13.48
C PRO A 82 -6.56 2.41 -12.62
N LYS A 83 -7.06 3.64 -12.65
CA LYS A 83 -8.19 4.05 -11.79
C LYS A 83 -9.40 3.12 -11.90
N ALA A 84 -9.71 2.64 -13.10
CA ALA A 84 -10.80 1.71 -13.37
C ALA A 84 -10.60 0.34 -12.68
N GLU A 85 -9.34 -0.09 -12.51
CA GLU A 85 -8.99 -1.40 -11.98
C GLU A 85 -8.78 -1.42 -10.45
N ARG A 86 -8.67 -0.25 -9.81
CA ARG A 86 -8.44 -0.16 -8.35
C ARG A 86 -9.51 -0.89 -7.53
N LYS A 87 -10.76 -0.92 -8.02
CA LYS A 87 -11.85 -1.68 -7.37
C LYS A 87 -11.54 -3.18 -7.32
N MET A 88 -10.98 -3.73 -8.39
CA MET A 88 -10.61 -5.15 -8.46
C MET A 88 -9.46 -5.44 -7.49
N PHE A 89 -8.47 -4.55 -7.41
CA PHE A 89 -7.38 -4.66 -6.45
C PHE A 89 -7.87 -4.75 -5.00
N TYR A 90 -8.76 -3.84 -4.56
CA TYR A 90 -9.30 -3.90 -3.19
C TYR A 90 -10.12 -5.17 -2.92
N LYS A 91 -10.88 -5.65 -3.90
CA LYS A 91 -11.62 -6.93 -3.81
C LYS A 91 -10.67 -8.11 -3.63
N GLU A 92 -9.61 -8.18 -4.43
CA GLU A 92 -8.62 -9.26 -4.35
C GLU A 92 -7.87 -9.23 -3.01
N VAL A 93 -7.42 -8.07 -2.55
CA VAL A 93 -6.79 -7.93 -1.24
C VAL A 93 -7.72 -8.41 -0.13
N LYS A 94 -9.00 -8.01 -0.16
CA LYS A 94 -9.98 -8.47 0.83
C LYS A 94 -10.17 -9.98 0.76
N ARG A 95 -10.24 -10.55 -0.43
CA ARG A 95 -10.47 -11.98 -0.66
C ARG A 95 -9.35 -12.85 -0.09
N VAL A 96 -8.10 -12.45 -0.29
CA VAL A 96 -6.94 -13.24 0.17
C VAL A 96 -6.61 -13.03 1.65
N LEU A 97 -7.11 -11.96 2.26
CA LEU A 97 -6.95 -11.69 3.68
C LEU A 97 -7.88 -12.56 4.53
N ARG A 98 -7.31 -13.12 5.60
CA ARG A 98 -8.08 -13.82 6.65
C ARG A 98 -9.04 -12.88 7.35
N ARG A 99 -10.05 -13.47 8.00
CA ARG A 99 -10.90 -12.73 8.95
C ARG A 99 -10.02 -12.02 9.97
N LYS A 100 -10.32 -10.75 10.24
CA LYS A 100 -9.53 -9.86 11.09
C LYS A 100 -8.10 -9.58 10.59
N GLY A 101 -7.76 -10.03 9.39
CA GLY A 101 -6.48 -9.75 8.74
C GLY A 101 -6.25 -8.26 8.54
N ILE A 102 -5.01 -7.89 8.39
CA ILE A 102 -4.58 -6.49 8.30
C ILE A 102 -4.14 -6.17 6.88
N PHE A 103 -4.60 -5.05 6.37
CA PHE A 103 -4.11 -4.44 5.14
C PHE A 103 -3.32 -3.18 5.48
N ALA A 104 -2.03 -3.15 5.17
CA ALA A 104 -1.15 -2.01 5.37
C ALA A 104 -0.75 -1.42 4.02
N ILE A 105 -1.07 -0.14 3.80
CA ILE A 105 -0.83 0.57 2.56
C ILE A 105 0.14 1.71 2.83
N GLN A 106 1.18 1.84 2.01
CA GLN A 106 1.94 3.07 1.91
C GLN A 106 1.61 3.74 0.57
N LEU A 107 1.28 5.02 0.64
CA LEU A 107 1.10 5.82 -0.56
C LEU A 107 1.82 7.17 -0.42
N PRO A 108 2.40 7.70 -1.50
CA PRO A 108 2.97 9.03 -1.50
C PRO A 108 1.87 10.09 -1.31
N ASN A 109 2.23 11.26 -0.78
CA ASN A 109 1.31 12.38 -0.73
C ASN A 109 1.30 13.09 -2.07
N ARG A 110 0.14 13.10 -2.74
CA ARG A 110 -0.06 13.81 -3.99
C ARG A 110 0.37 15.29 -3.95
N TYR A 111 0.21 15.93 -2.80
CA TYR A 111 0.51 17.35 -2.61
C TYR A 111 1.86 17.60 -1.94
N PHE A 112 2.74 16.60 -1.94
CA PHE A 112 4.09 16.83 -1.45
C PHE A 112 4.84 17.80 -2.37
N ILE A 113 5.66 18.67 -1.78
CA ILE A 113 6.32 19.78 -2.50
C ILE A 113 7.17 19.28 -3.66
N ILE A 114 7.86 18.15 -3.49
CA ILE A 114 8.67 17.51 -4.52
C ILE A 114 8.06 16.15 -4.85
N GLU A 115 7.58 16.00 -6.08
CA GLU A 115 7.02 14.72 -6.51
C GLU A 115 8.12 13.64 -6.52
N SER A 116 7.84 12.47 -5.91
CA SER A 116 8.86 11.46 -5.61
C SER A 116 9.40 10.71 -6.84
N HIS A 117 8.70 10.74 -7.96
CA HIS A 117 9.10 10.03 -9.19
C HIS A 117 9.75 10.96 -10.22
N THR A 118 9.28 12.21 -10.32
CA THR A 118 9.75 13.17 -11.31
C THR A 118 10.74 14.19 -10.73
N TYR A 119 10.79 14.32 -9.39
CA TYR A 119 11.53 15.34 -8.66
C TYR A 119 11.12 16.78 -9.01
N ILE A 120 9.97 16.97 -9.68
CA ILE A 120 9.45 18.29 -10.06
C ILE A 120 8.76 18.93 -8.85
N PRO A 121 9.18 20.14 -8.45
CA PRO A 121 8.51 20.86 -7.37
C PRO A 121 7.07 21.21 -7.77
N PHE A 122 6.14 21.11 -6.79
CA PHE A 122 4.73 21.46 -6.93
C PHE A 122 3.95 20.69 -8.02
N PHE A 123 4.51 19.59 -8.54
CA PHE A 123 3.93 18.80 -9.62
C PHE A 123 2.50 18.31 -9.30
N GLY A 124 2.24 17.92 -8.07
CA GLY A 124 0.91 17.44 -7.63
C GLY A 124 -0.20 18.51 -7.68
N PHE A 125 0.14 19.78 -7.81
CA PHE A 125 -0.80 20.89 -7.95
C PHE A 125 -1.15 21.19 -9.41
N LEU A 126 -0.43 20.61 -10.36
CA LEU A 126 -0.72 20.78 -11.79
C LEU A 126 -2.01 20.06 -12.19
N PRO A 127 -2.74 20.54 -13.20
CA PRO A 127 -3.88 19.85 -13.78
C PRO A 127 -3.51 18.42 -14.23
N SER A 128 -4.43 17.49 -14.07
CA SER A 128 -4.19 16.07 -14.41
C SER A 128 -3.85 15.82 -15.89
N SER A 129 -4.26 16.72 -16.79
CA SER A 129 -3.87 16.71 -18.20
C SER A 129 -2.37 16.91 -18.43
N MET A 130 -1.68 17.61 -17.53
CA MET A 130 -0.24 17.83 -17.60
C MET A 130 0.56 16.65 -17.00
N HIS A 131 -0.07 15.85 -16.17
CA HIS A 131 0.60 14.70 -15.55
C HIS A 131 0.97 13.61 -16.57
N SER A 132 0.13 13.39 -17.59
CA SER A 132 0.37 12.39 -18.63
C SER A 132 1.63 12.66 -19.45
N PHE A 133 2.01 13.94 -19.60
CA PHE A 133 3.21 14.33 -20.34
C PHE A 133 4.50 14.01 -19.60
N ALA A 134 4.51 14.09 -18.27
CA ALA A 134 5.70 13.87 -17.45
C ALA A 134 5.95 12.39 -17.12
N TYR A 135 4.91 11.55 -17.18
CA TYR A 135 5.01 10.13 -16.84
C TYR A 135 5.11 9.24 -18.07
N ARG A 136 6.33 9.07 -18.59
CA ARG A 136 6.64 8.00 -19.56
C ARG A 136 6.65 6.67 -18.82
N GLY A 137 5.61 5.83 -18.94
CA GLY A 137 5.68 4.45 -18.49
C GLY A 137 4.65 4.00 -17.45
N GLY A 138 3.35 4.26 -17.67
CA GLY A 138 2.30 3.55 -16.96
C GLY A 138 1.90 4.08 -15.56
N TYR A 139 2.36 5.26 -15.21
CA TYR A 139 1.91 5.94 -13.99
C TYR A 139 0.51 6.53 -14.19
N THR A 140 -0.42 6.17 -13.31
CA THR A 140 -1.82 6.55 -13.53
C THR A 140 -2.29 7.75 -12.70
N ALA A 141 -1.67 8.10 -11.67
CA ALA A 141 -1.91 9.22 -10.75
C ALA A 141 -2.04 8.76 -9.29
N VAL A 142 -1.35 9.43 -8.41
CA VAL A 142 -1.47 9.21 -6.96
C VAL A 142 -2.91 9.47 -6.53
N PRO A 143 -3.60 8.49 -5.93
CA PRO A 143 -4.91 8.72 -5.36
C PRO A 143 -4.81 9.64 -4.15
N SER A 144 -5.84 10.45 -3.91
CA SER A 144 -5.91 11.23 -2.68
C SER A 144 -6.13 10.30 -1.48
N LEU A 145 -5.63 10.70 -0.31
CA LEU A 145 -5.86 9.98 0.95
C LEU A 145 -7.36 9.75 1.19
N LYS A 146 -8.20 10.74 0.91
CA LYS A 146 -9.66 10.63 1.04
C LYS A 146 -10.22 9.53 0.14
N SER A 147 -9.76 9.43 -1.10
CA SER A 147 -10.19 8.39 -2.04
C SER A 147 -9.81 6.99 -1.56
N VAL A 148 -8.58 6.81 -1.05
CA VAL A 148 -8.14 5.51 -0.52
C VAL A 148 -8.95 5.10 0.71
N ILE A 149 -9.20 6.03 1.64
CA ILE A 149 -10.04 5.80 2.82
C ILE A 149 -11.47 5.42 2.40
N HIS A 150 -12.03 6.11 1.41
CA HIS A 150 -13.36 5.81 0.89
C HIS A 150 -13.44 4.38 0.35
N PHE A 151 -12.51 3.98 -0.53
CA PHE A 151 -12.47 2.61 -1.04
C PHE A 151 -12.27 1.57 0.06
N LEU A 152 -11.36 1.80 1.01
CA LEU A 152 -11.19 0.88 2.13
C LEU A 152 -12.51 0.65 2.88
N LYS A 153 -13.27 1.70 3.18
CA LYS A 153 -14.57 1.59 3.84
C LYS A 153 -15.61 0.88 2.98
N GLU A 154 -15.69 1.24 1.69
CA GLU A 154 -16.60 0.62 0.71
C GLU A 154 -16.38 -0.90 0.62
N TYR A 155 -15.12 -1.35 0.65
CA TYR A 155 -14.77 -2.77 0.61
C TYR A 155 -14.75 -3.46 1.97
N GLY A 156 -15.27 -2.82 3.03
CA GLY A 156 -15.44 -3.43 4.34
C GLY A 156 -14.15 -3.53 5.15
N PHE A 157 -13.28 -2.53 5.02
CA PHE A 157 -12.13 -2.36 5.90
C PHE A 157 -12.40 -1.28 6.94
N LYS A 158 -12.07 -1.56 8.20
CA LYS A 158 -12.07 -0.58 9.28
C LYS A 158 -10.66 0.00 9.45
N ILE A 159 -10.51 1.31 9.25
CA ILE A 159 -9.23 2.00 9.48
C ILE A 159 -8.84 1.87 10.95
N ARG A 160 -7.62 1.42 11.22
CA ARG A 160 -7.05 1.27 12.55
C ARG A 160 -6.08 2.38 12.90
N GLY A 161 -5.44 2.96 11.89
CA GLY A 161 -4.51 4.07 12.06
C GLY A 161 -4.02 4.61 10.72
N ILE A 162 -3.66 5.88 10.76
CA ILE A 162 -3.00 6.57 9.64
C ILE A 162 -1.78 7.26 10.22
N LYS A 163 -0.60 6.94 9.67
CA LYS A 163 0.65 7.56 10.07
C LYS A 163 1.21 8.38 8.90
N LYS A 164 1.59 9.60 9.16
CA LYS A 164 2.32 10.44 8.22
C LYS A 164 3.80 10.08 8.29
N TYR A 165 4.50 10.08 7.17
CA TYR A 165 5.95 9.94 7.17
C TYR A 165 6.62 11.12 6.45
N GLU A 166 7.84 11.42 6.90
CA GLU A 166 8.63 12.55 6.48
C GLU A 166 9.78 12.09 5.57
N ALA A 167 10.40 13.03 4.86
CA ALA A 167 11.54 12.78 3.99
C ALA A 167 12.83 13.32 4.61
N PRO A 168 13.44 12.63 5.59
CA PRO A 168 14.63 13.13 6.28
C PRO A 168 15.88 13.19 5.37
N PHE A 169 15.82 12.56 4.20
CA PHE A 169 16.92 12.47 3.24
C PHE A 169 16.95 13.59 2.19
N LEU A 170 15.99 14.51 2.20
CA LEU A 170 16.08 15.69 1.36
C LEU A 170 17.17 16.64 1.90
N PRO A 171 17.95 17.33 1.03
CA PRO A 171 19.04 18.22 1.45
C PRO A 171 18.64 19.27 2.50
N PHE A 172 17.39 19.72 2.47
CA PHE A 172 16.80 20.62 3.46
C PHE A 172 15.79 19.92 4.39
N GLY A 173 15.70 18.59 4.34
CA GLY A 173 14.68 17.82 5.06
C GLY A 173 14.76 18.00 6.58
N TYR A 174 15.97 18.06 7.11
CA TYR A 174 16.20 18.30 8.54
C TYR A 174 15.74 19.70 8.98
N PHE A 175 16.02 20.73 8.19
CA PHE A 175 15.60 22.10 8.47
C PHE A 175 14.07 22.24 8.35
N LEU A 176 13.47 21.70 7.28
CA LEU A 176 12.03 21.70 7.06
C LEU A 176 11.28 20.93 8.16
N GLY A 177 11.89 19.88 8.69
CA GLY A 177 11.37 19.13 9.84
C GLY A 177 11.36 19.96 11.11
N LYS A 178 12.44 20.71 11.39
CA LYS A 178 12.53 21.58 12.58
C LYS A 178 11.47 22.69 12.58
N ILE A 179 11.16 23.28 11.44
CA ILE A 179 10.10 24.31 11.33
C ILE A 179 8.68 23.71 11.23
N GLY A 180 8.53 22.40 11.37
CA GLY A 180 7.23 21.73 11.37
C GLY A 180 6.54 21.63 10.01
N LEU A 181 7.20 22.01 8.92
CA LEU A 181 6.61 22.04 7.57
C LEU A 181 6.14 20.65 7.11
N PHE A 182 6.85 19.57 7.50
CA PHE A 182 6.43 18.20 7.19
C PHE A 182 5.15 17.77 7.94
N ARG A 183 4.78 18.42 9.03
CA ARG A 183 3.49 18.18 9.69
C ARG A 183 2.33 18.66 8.80
N LEU A 184 2.55 19.74 8.06
CA LEU A 184 1.57 20.30 7.11
C LEU A 184 1.61 19.54 5.78
N PHE A 185 2.81 19.24 5.27
CA PHE A 185 3.04 18.58 4.00
C PHE A 185 3.87 17.29 4.16
N PRO A 186 3.29 16.21 4.71
CA PRO A 186 4.01 14.94 4.84
C PRO A 186 4.37 14.39 3.46
N MET A 187 5.48 13.66 3.36
CA MET A 187 5.88 12.98 2.12
C MET A 187 4.86 11.91 1.69
N GLY A 188 4.21 11.30 2.65
CA GLY A 188 3.19 10.30 2.36
C GLY A 188 2.52 9.77 3.61
N TYR A 189 1.75 8.69 3.42
CA TYR A 189 0.89 8.10 4.43
C TYR A 189 1.08 6.59 4.49
N ILE A 190 1.06 6.06 5.71
CA ILE A 190 0.89 4.63 5.96
C ILE A 190 -0.50 4.47 6.57
N ILE A 191 -1.34 3.69 5.94
CA ILE A 191 -2.70 3.39 6.38
C ILE A 191 -2.74 1.94 6.81
N CYS A 192 -3.23 1.67 8.00
CA CYS A 192 -3.52 0.34 8.48
C CYS A 192 -5.02 0.16 8.61
N ALA A 193 -5.53 -0.89 7.99
CA ALA A 193 -6.93 -1.21 8.00
C ALA A 193 -7.14 -2.70 8.29
N ARG A 194 -8.22 -3.06 8.96
CA ARG A 194 -8.58 -4.43 9.30
C ARG A 194 -9.86 -4.82 8.57
N VAL A 195 -9.91 -6.04 8.07
CA VAL A 195 -11.14 -6.62 7.52
C VAL A 195 -12.20 -6.65 8.61
N THR A 196 -13.35 -6.03 8.36
CA THR A 196 -14.52 -6.15 9.24
C THR A 196 -15.28 -7.43 8.92
N GLU A 197 -15.85 -8.05 9.92
CA GLU A 197 -16.80 -9.13 9.72
C GLU A 197 -17.97 -8.59 8.91
N GLN A 198 -18.27 -9.18 7.76
CA GLN A 198 -19.54 -8.95 7.11
C GLN A 198 -20.59 -9.48 8.07
N ARG A 199 -21.52 -8.63 8.53
CA ARG A 199 -22.83 -9.14 8.94
C ARG A 199 -23.39 -9.80 7.69
N VAL A 200 -23.50 -11.12 7.71
CA VAL A 200 -24.38 -11.85 6.79
C VAL A 200 -25.77 -11.35 7.15
N ILE A 201 -26.27 -10.37 6.39
CA ILE A 201 -27.68 -10.12 6.36
C ILE A 201 -28.19 -11.28 5.51
N GLU A 202 -28.46 -12.42 6.15
CA GLU A 202 -29.34 -13.42 5.60
C GLU A 202 -30.66 -12.70 5.36
N SER A 203 -30.91 -12.43 4.08
CA SER A 203 -32.23 -12.05 3.65
C SER A 203 -33.13 -13.25 3.87
N THR A 204 -33.74 -13.33 5.05
CA THR A 204 -34.98 -14.11 5.27
C THR A 204 -36.07 -13.44 4.42
N LYS A 205 -36.09 -13.81 3.15
CA LYS A 205 -37.23 -13.68 2.27
C LYS A 205 -37.48 -15.04 1.68
N ALA A 206 -38.16 -15.85 2.44
CA ALA A 206 -38.89 -16.99 1.95
C ALA A 206 -40.10 -17.14 2.86
N SER A 207 -41.22 -16.64 2.42
CA SER A 207 -42.58 -17.15 2.54
C SER A 207 -43.56 -16.15 1.97
#